data_9ade823dce8a7b70dedd95715b3d5731
#
_entry.id   9ade823dce8a7b70dedd95715b3d5731
#
_cell.length_a   1.000
_cell.length_b   1.000
_cell.length_c   1.000
_cell.angle_alpha   90.00
_cell.angle_beta   90.00
_cell.angle_gamma   90.00
#
_symmetry.space_group_name_H-M   'P 1'
#
loop_
_entity.id
_entity.type
_entity.pdbx_description
1 polymer ?
#
loop_
_entity_poly.entity_id
_entity_poly.type
_entity_poly.pdbx_seq_one_letter_code
_entity_poly.pdbx_strand_id
1 'polypeptide(L)'
;MSHYILDACALINLHCGWGGLAELRTFGTSWSIGDTALREALFVRDFDLNGDICKVTLDPQAVIANGNLHVLTLDNAQEHASLVEFALELDDGEAQAMSLAFHRKRILVTDDRPAARVASGPVGVLTMGTPEILTAWIDSNPQQRHRLPAVVRRMSVLGPFQLKKSSPHYGWWQALLSGGNAGSGV
;
A
#
# COMPACT_ATOMS: atom_id res chain seq x y z
N MET A 1 12.97 9.01 -11.47
CA MET A 1 12.19 7.84 -11.04
C MET A 1 11.58 8.15 -9.70
N SER A 2 10.29 7.88 -9.52
CA SER A 2 9.64 8.06 -8.21
C SER A 2 10.11 6.97 -7.24
N HIS A 3 10.28 7.34 -5.98
CA HIS A 3 10.65 6.42 -4.91
C HIS A 3 9.52 6.41 -3.89
N TYR A 4 9.03 5.24 -3.54
CA TYR A 4 7.88 5.07 -2.65
C TYR A 4 8.31 4.49 -1.31
N ILE A 5 7.63 4.92 -0.25
CA ILE A 5 7.65 4.28 1.07
C ILE A 5 6.24 3.81 1.38
N LEU A 6 6.09 2.51 1.61
CA LEU A 6 4.84 1.90 2.02
C LEU A 6 4.68 1.99 3.54
N ASP A 7 3.48 2.30 4.02
CA ASP A 7 3.07 1.95 5.36
C ASP A 7 2.62 0.48 5.44
N ALA A 8 2.37 -0.03 6.65
CA ALA A 8 1.94 -1.41 6.86
C ALA A 8 0.58 -1.70 6.20
N CYS A 9 -0.37 -0.76 6.32
CA CYS A 9 -1.72 -0.90 5.77
C CYS A 9 -1.70 -0.95 4.25
N ALA A 10 -0.94 -0.08 3.60
CA ALA A 10 -0.79 -0.08 2.14
C ALA A 10 -0.13 -1.38 1.64
N LEU A 11 0.91 -1.87 2.32
CA LEU A 11 1.54 -3.15 1.98
C LEU A 11 0.54 -4.31 2.05
N ILE A 12 -0.25 -4.39 3.13
CA ILE A 12 -1.29 -5.40 3.33
C ILE A 12 -2.36 -5.30 2.22
N ASN A 13 -2.84 -4.10 1.92
CA ASN A 13 -3.86 -3.87 0.89
C ASN A 13 -3.38 -4.34 -0.49
N LEU A 14 -2.18 -3.97 -0.87
CA LEU A 14 -1.58 -4.36 -2.15
C LEU A 14 -1.37 -5.88 -2.23
N HIS A 15 -0.89 -6.50 -1.15
CA HIS A 15 -0.76 -7.96 -1.06
C HIS A 15 -2.11 -8.65 -1.25
N CYS A 16 -3.14 -8.23 -0.51
CA CYS A 16 -4.49 -8.81 -0.62
C CYS A 16 -5.05 -8.66 -2.04
N GLY A 17 -4.88 -7.51 -2.66
CA GLY A 17 -5.39 -7.24 -3.99
C GLY A 17 -4.72 -8.07 -5.08
N TRP A 18 -3.41 -8.08 -5.10
CA TRP A 18 -2.64 -8.77 -6.15
C TRP A 18 -2.47 -10.28 -5.88
N GLY A 19 -2.73 -10.76 -4.67
CA GLY A 19 -2.43 -12.12 -4.25
C GLY A 19 -0.93 -12.34 -4.02
N GLY A 20 -0.25 -11.30 -3.53
CA GLY A 20 1.18 -11.26 -3.26
C GLY A 20 1.81 -9.94 -3.67
N LEU A 21 3.13 -9.80 -3.53
CA LEU A 21 3.85 -8.54 -3.78
C LEU A 21 4.65 -8.54 -5.10
N ALA A 22 4.52 -9.56 -5.93
CA ALA A 22 5.30 -9.69 -7.16
C ALA A 22 5.05 -8.55 -8.17
N GLU A 23 3.89 -7.91 -8.11
CA GLU A 23 3.53 -6.80 -8.99
C GLU A 23 4.36 -5.53 -8.72
N LEU A 24 4.99 -5.38 -7.55
CA LEU A 24 5.88 -4.25 -7.25
C LEU A 24 6.99 -4.08 -8.29
N ARG A 25 7.50 -5.19 -8.84
CA ARG A 25 8.54 -5.19 -9.88
C ARG A 25 8.11 -4.54 -11.20
N THR A 26 6.82 -4.41 -11.44
CA THR A 26 6.28 -3.97 -12.74
C THR A 26 6.22 -2.44 -12.89
N PHE A 27 6.48 -1.70 -11.82
CA PHE A 27 6.41 -0.23 -11.82
C PHE A 27 7.67 0.47 -12.35
N GLY A 28 8.78 -0.25 -12.52
CA GLY A 28 10.05 0.35 -12.90
C GLY A 28 10.55 1.43 -11.93
N THR A 29 10.19 1.31 -10.64
CA THR A 29 10.47 2.28 -9.57
C THR A 29 10.99 1.56 -8.33
N SER A 30 11.48 2.30 -7.33
CA SER A 30 11.99 1.75 -6.07
C SER A 30 10.91 1.80 -5.00
N TRP A 31 10.61 0.65 -4.43
CA TRP A 31 9.72 0.50 -3.28
C TRP A 31 10.50 0.27 -2.00
N SER A 32 10.04 0.86 -0.93
CA SER A 32 10.63 0.70 0.39
C SER A 32 9.56 0.64 1.46
N ILE A 33 9.94 0.07 2.61
CA ILE A 33 9.13 0.03 3.83
C ILE A 33 10.04 0.24 5.03
N GLY A 34 9.57 0.90 6.07
CA GLY A 34 10.25 0.97 7.34
C GLY A 34 10.27 -0.40 8.02
N ASP A 35 11.34 -0.71 8.74
CA ASP A 35 11.46 -1.99 9.45
C ASP A 35 10.40 -2.14 10.57
N THR A 36 9.92 -1.04 11.17
CA THR A 36 8.82 -1.06 12.13
C THR A 36 7.50 -1.41 11.43
N ALA A 37 7.14 -0.71 10.36
CA ALA A 37 5.93 -0.99 9.59
C ALA A 37 5.94 -2.43 9.01
N LEU A 38 7.11 -2.94 8.62
CA LEU A 38 7.24 -4.32 8.15
C LEU A 38 6.97 -5.34 9.27
N ARG A 39 7.41 -5.06 10.51
CA ARG A 39 7.11 -5.91 11.67
C ARG A 39 5.64 -5.91 12.06
N GLU A 40 4.90 -4.86 11.75
CA GLU A 40 3.44 -4.78 11.98
C GLU A 40 2.65 -5.57 10.91
N ALA A 41 3.14 -5.62 9.68
CA ALA A 41 2.51 -6.31 8.57
C ALA A 41 2.78 -7.85 8.58
N LEU A 42 2.63 -8.51 9.74
CA LEU A 42 2.97 -9.93 9.89
C LEU A 42 1.98 -10.88 9.21
N PHE A 43 0.72 -10.46 9.08
CA PHE A 43 -0.36 -11.34 8.61
C PHE A 43 -1.28 -10.61 7.65
N VAL A 44 -1.76 -11.37 6.68
CA VAL A 44 -2.78 -10.95 5.72
C VAL A 44 -3.92 -11.97 5.72
N ARG A 45 -5.05 -11.58 5.15
CA ARG A 45 -6.11 -12.53 4.81
C ARG A 45 -5.94 -12.97 3.37
N ASP A 46 -6.20 -14.24 3.12
CA ASP A 46 -6.23 -14.81 1.78
C ASP A 46 -7.33 -15.89 1.70
N PHE A 47 -7.59 -16.40 0.50
CA PHE A 47 -8.47 -17.55 0.30
C PHE A 47 -7.66 -18.84 0.39
N ASP A 48 -8.19 -19.83 1.12
CA ASP A 48 -7.65 -21.19 1.10
C ASP A 48 -8.08 -21.95 -0.17
N LEU A 49 -7.71 -23.22 -0.25
CA LEU A 49 -8.05 -24.09 -1.39
C LEU A 49 -9.56 -24.34 -1.55
N ASN A 50 -10.36 -24.13 -0.51
CA ASN A 50 -11.80 -24.27 -0.52
C ASN A 50 -12.51 -22.95 -0.85
N GLY A 51 -11.77 -21.83 -0.93
CA GLY A 51 -12.29 -20.49 -1.13
C GLY A 51 -12.72 -19.79 0.17
N ASP A 52 -12.41 -20.37 1.34
CA ASP A 52 -12.66 -19.76 2.63
C ASP A 52 -11.56 -18.75 3.00
N ILE A 53 -11.95 -17.68 3.71
CA ILE A 53 -10.99 -16.66 4.14
C ILE A 53 -10.18 -17.19 5.33
N CYS A 54 -8.88 -17.25 5.16
CA CYS A 54 -7.94 -17.65 6.20
C CYS A 54 -6.90 -16.55 6.46
N LYS A 55 -6.25 -16.64 7.63
CA LYS A 55 -5.12 -15.79 8.00
C LYS A 55 -3.82 -16.47 7.58
N VAL A 56 -3.03 -15.80 6.77
CA VAL A 56 -1.73 -16.31 6.31
C VAL A 56 -0.60 -15.35 6.72
N THR A 57 0.59 -15.87 6.91
CA THR A 57 1.76 -15.03 7.17
C THR A 57 2.14 -14.26 5.91
N LEU A 58 2.32 -12.95 6.01
CA LEU A 58 2.90 -12.17 4.94
C LEU A 58 4.40 -12.45 4.88
N ASP A 59 4.87 -12.99 3.76
CA ASP A 59 6.29 -13.23 3.52
C ASP A 59 6.82 -12.32 2.40
N PRO A 60 7.53 -11.23 2.72
CA PRO A 60 8.10 -10.33 1.72
C PRO A 60 9.50 -10.77 1.25
N GLN A 61 10.06 -11.87 1.74
CA GLN A 61 11.47 -12.23 1.51
C GLN A 61 11.81 -12.35 0.03
N ALA A 62 10.93 -12.93 -0.79
CA ALA A 62 11.17 -13.08 -2.22
C ALA A 62 11.29 -11.73 -2.94
N VAL A 63 10.45 -10.73 -2.58
CA VAL A 63 10.51 -9.41 -3.19
C VAL A 63 11.67 -8.56 -2.66
N ILE A 64 12.07 -8.78 -1.40
CA ILE A 64 13.26 -8.15 -0.81
C ILE A 64 14.52 -8.73 -1.46
N ALA A 65 14.66 -10.03 -1.54
CA ALA A 65 15.82 -10.70 -2.15
C ALA A 65 16.02 -10.32 -3.63
N ASN A 66 14.93 -10.08 -4.35
CA ASN A 66 14.97 -9.64 -5.76
C ASN A 66 15.15 -8.11 -5.92
N GLY A 67 15.33 -7.36 -4.84
CA GLY A 67 15.52 -5.91 -4.86
C GLY A 67 14.28 -5.09 -5.26
N ASN A 68 13.08 -5.70 -5.25
CA ASN A 68 11.84 -5.00 -5.59
C ASN A 68 11.23 -4.26 -4.39
N LEU A 69 11.62 -4.62 -3.17
CA LEU A 69 11.26 -3.94 -1.92
C LEU A 69 12.50 -3.82 -1.03
N HIS A 70 12.78 -2.60 -0.56
CA HIS A 70 13.90 -2.33 0.33
C HIS A 70 13.40 -2.05 1.75
N VAL A 71 13.96 -2.74 2.73
CA VAL A 71 13.68 -2.43 4.13
C VAL A 71 14.62 -1.32 4.59
N LEU A 72 14.06 -0.27 5.19
CA LEU A 72 14.79 0.90 5.64
C LEU A 72 14.71 1.04 7.15
N THR A 73 15.82 1.45 7.73
CA THR A 73 15.93 1.93 9.11
C THR A 73 16.21 3.43 9.12
N LEU A 74 15.99 4.06 10.27
CA LEU A 74 16.43 5.45 10.46
C LEU A 74 17.95 5.47 10.65
N ASP A 75 18.63 6.34 9.90
CA ASP A 75 20.10 6.31 9.82
C ASP A 75 20.77 7.45 10.61
N ASN A 76 20.02 8.51 10.96
CA ASN A 76 20.60 9.71 11.55
C ASN A 76 19.71 10.35 12.61
N ALA A 77 20.31 11.25 13.41
CA ALA A 77 19.61 11.91 14.51
C ALA A 77 18.40 12.75 14.07
N GLN A 78 18.41 13.29 12.85
CA GLN A 78 17.31 14.10 12.35
C GLN A 78 16.09 13.23 12.02
N GLU A 79 16.31 12.08 11.41
CA GLU A 79 15.23 11.10 11.17
C GLU A 79 14.64 10.61 12.49
N HIS A 80 15.48 10.32 13.51
CA HIS A 80 14.99 9.94 14.84
C HIS A 80 14.22 11.06 15.56
N ALA A 81 14.67 12.31 15.44
CA ALA A 81 13.96 13.44 16.02
C ALA A 81 12.58 13.62 15.37
N SER A 82 12.50 13.55 14.05
CA SER A 82 11.22 13.62 13.32
C SER A 82 10.30 12.43 13.62
N LEU A 83 10.84 11.21 13.82
CA LEU A 83 10.03 10.08 14.31
C LEU A 83 9.30 10.45 15.61
N VAL A 84 10.03 11.01 16.60
CA VAL A 84 9.43 11.38 17.90
C VAL A 84 8.35 12.46 17.74
N GLU A 85 8.58 13.44 16.86
CA GLU A 85 7.58 14.47 16.56
C GLU A 85 6.33 13.87 15.91
N PHE A 86 6.49 13.00 14.92
CA PHE A 86 5.35 12.38 14.23
C PHE A 86 4.61 11.38 15.11
N ALA A 87 5.27 10.70 16.02
CA ALA A 87 4.66 9.78 16.98
C ALA A 87 3.72 10.45 18.00
N LEU A 88 3.67 11.80 18.04
CA LEU A 88 2.64 12.52 18.80
C LEU A 88 1.24 12.41 18.16
N GLU A 89 1.14 12.13 16.87
CA GLU A 89 -0.11 12.06 16.12
C GLU A 89 -0.32 10.73 15.36
N LEU A 90 0.73 9.94 15.17
CA LEU A 90 0.77 8.72 14.37
C LEU A 90 1.26 7.55 15.21
N ASP A 91 0.95 6.32 14.81
CA ASP A 91 1.58 5.15 15.40
C ASP A 91 3.06 5.01 14.98
N ASP A 92 3.79 4.08 15.60
CA ASP A 92 5.24 3.96 15.43
C ASP A 92 5.64 3.63 13.98
N GLY A 93 4.88 2.77 13.30
CA GLY A 93 5.12 2.40 11.91
C GLY A 93 4.86 3.54 10.94
N GLU A 94 3.74 4.25 11.14
CA GLU A 94 3.37 5.43 10.37
C GLU A 94 4.35 6.59 10.58
N ALA A 95 4.73 6.86 11.84
CA ALA A 95 5.70 7.89 12.20
C ALA A 95 7.08 7.62 11.58
N GLN A 96 7.54 6.38 11.60
CA GLN A 96 8.77 5.97 10.93
C GLN A 96 8.68 6.18 9.41
N ALA A 97 7.59 5.71 8.77
CA ALA A 97 7.39 5.85 7.34
C ALA A 97 7.34 7.34 6.92
N MET A 98 6.67 8.18 7.73
CA MET A 98 6.62 9.64 7.53
C MET A 98 8.01 10.27 7.63
N SER A 99 8.78 9.95 8.67
CA SER A 99 10.14 10.46 8.84
C SER A 99 11.05 10.09 7.66
N LEU A 100 11.02 8.83 7.25
CA LEU A 100 11.78 8.36 6.09
C LEU A 100 11.33 9.07 4.79
N ALA A 101 10.02 9.25 4.58
CA ALA A 101 9.49 9.93 3.40
C ALA A 101 9.93 11.40 3.37
N PHE A 102 9.86 12.09 4.50
CA PHE A 102 10.24 13.50 4.63
C PHE A 102 11.72 13.73 4.34
N HIS A 103 12.61 13.03 5.04
CA HIS A 103 14.06 13.25 4.92
C HIS A 103 14.63 12.74 3.61
N ARG A 104 14.10 11.62 3.09
CA ARG A 104 14.61 11.00 1.85
C ARG A 104 13.86 11.41 0.60
N LYS A 105 12.94 12.41 0.71
CA LYS A 105 12.17 12.97 -0.41
C LYS A 105 11.46 11.89 -1.23
N ARG A 106 10.76 11.00 -0.53
CA ARG A 106 10.00 9.91 -1.12
C ARG A 106 8.50 10.17 -1.01
N ILE A 107 7.72 9.49 -1.85
CA ILE A 107 6.27 9.51 -1.78
C ILE A 107 5.83 8.50 -0.72
N LEU A 108 5.06 8.93 0.27
CA LEU A 108 4.46 8.06 1.26
C LEU A 108 3.20 7.42 0.67
N VAL A 109 3.14 6.08 0.68
CA VAL A 109 1.95 5.34 0.28
C VAL A 109 1.21 4.93 1.54
N THR A 110 0.07 5.57 1.76
CA THR A 110 -0.77 5.36 2.94
C THR A 110 -2.24 5.55 2.62
N ASP A 111 -3.10 4.73 3.19
CA ASP A 111 -4.55 4.88 3.19
C ASP A 111 -5.06 5.47 4.52
N ASP A 112 -4.15 5.69 5.48
CA ASP A 112 -4.49 6.28 6.77
C ASP A 112 -4.71 7.80 6.65
N ARG A 113 -5.81 8.28 7.24
CA ARG A 113 -6.17 9.70 7.16
C ARG A 113 -5.34 10.60 8.08
N PRO A 114 -5.09 10.22 9.33
CA PRO A 114 -4.12 10.91 10.17
C PRO A 114 -2.78 11.08 9.48
N ALA A 115 -2.19 10.02 8.93
CA ALA A 115 -0.93 10.08 8.21
C ALA A 115 -1.00 11.01 6.98
N ALA A 116 -2.03 10.90 6.14
CA ALA A 116 -2.22 11.78 4.98
C ALA A 116 -2.42 13.25 5.38
N ARG A 117 -3.10 13.52 6.51
CA ARG A 117 -3.29 14.87 7.05
C ARG A 117 -1.97 15.48 7.52
N VAL A 118 -1.19 14.74 8.30
CA VAL A 118 0.14 15.17 8.78
C VAL A 118 1.05 15.44 7.59
N ALA A 119 1.11 14.54 6.60
CA ALA A 119 1.91 14.68 5.39
C ALA A 119 1.59 15.96 4.61
N SER A 120 0.29 16.27 4.44
CA SER A 120 -0.17 17.45 3.67
C SER A 120 -0.04 18.77 4.41
N GLY A 121 0.29 18.74 5.70
CA GLY A 121 0.52 19.92 6.54
C GLY A 121 1.89 20.59 6.24
N PRO A 122 2.48 21.26 7.24
CA PRO A 122 3.78 21.93 7.08
C PRO A 122 4.92 21.00 6.65
N VAL A 123 4.77 19.70 6.86
CA VAL A 123 5.74 18.66 6.50
C VAL A 123 5.92 18.58 4.99
N GLY A 124 4.86 18.75 4.21
CA GLY A 124 4.92 18.79 2.75
C GLY A 124 5.38 17.49 2.09
N VAL A 125 5.06 16.33 2.70
CA VAL A 125 5.32 15.01 2.12
C VAL A 125 4.23 14.67 1.12
N LEU A 126 4.61 14.29 -0.10
CA LEU A 126 3.66 13.78 -1.09
C LEU A 126 3.11 12.42 -0.66
N THR A 127 1.81 12.24 -0.78
CA THR A 127 1.14 10.97 -0.47
C THR A 127 0.43 10.41 -1.68
N MET A 128 0.31 9.08 -1.71
CA MET A 128 -0.57 8.33 -2.61
C MET A 128 -1.31 7.28 -1.79
N GLY A 129 -2.58 7.07 -2.07
CA GLY A 129 -3.35 5.97 -1.51
C GLY A 129 -3.38 4.76 -2.42
N THR A 130 -3.99 3.68 -1.95
CA THR A 130 -4.17 2.45 -2.75
C THR A 130 -4.84 2.71 -4.11
N PRO A 131 -5.88 3.55 -4.27
CA PRO A 131 -6.48 3.81 -5.58
C PRO A 131 -5.52 4.44 -6.59
N GLU A 132 -4.69 5.39 -6.14
CA GLU A 132 -3.69 6.04 -6.98
C GLU A 132 -2.61 5.05 -7.41
N ILE A 133 -2.17 4.15 -6.50
CA ILE A 133 -1.21 3.10 -6.82
C ILE A 133 -1.78 2.12 -7.85
N LEU A 134 -3.05 1.71 -7.71
CA LEU A 134 -3.69 0.83 -8.69
C LEU A 134 -3.84 1.50 -10.07
N THR A 135 -4.11 2.80 -10.09
CA THR A 135 -4.14 3.58 -11.34
C THR A 135 -2.75 3.61 -11.98
N ALA A 136 -1.71 3.95 -11.22
CA ALA A 136 -0.32 3.95 -11.70
C ALA A 136 0.13 2.56 -12.17
N TRP A 137 -0.33 1.49 -11.50
CA TRP A 137 -0.04 0.12 -11.90
C TRP A 137 -0.57 -0.20 -13.30
N ILE A 138 -1.86 0.10 -13.58
CA ILE A 138 -2.44 -0.17 -14.91
C ILE A 138 -1.92 0.78 -16.00
N ASP A 139 -1.51 1.99 -15.65
CA ASP A 139 -0.89 2.92 -16.60
C ASP A 139 0.51 2.44 -17.00
N SER A 140 1.26 1.87 -16.06
CA SER A 140 2.56 1.22 -16.33
C SER A 140 2.40 -0.14 -17.00
N ASN A 141 1.26 -0.80 -16.85
CA ASN A 141 0.98 -2.16 -17.31
C ASN A 141 -0.40 -2.25 -17.97
N PRO A 142 -0.64 -1.60 -19.14
CA PRO A 142 -1.97 -1.55 -19.76
C PRO A 142 -2.57 -2.92 -20.06
N GLN A 143 -1.74 -3.93 -20.30
CA GLN A 143 -2.14 -5.33 -20.51
C GLN A 143 -2.77 -5.96 -19.26
N GLN A 144 -2.53 -5.41 -18.06
CA GLN A 144 -3.09 -5.91 -16.81
C GLN A 144 -4.45 -5.27 -16.46
N ARG A 145 -4.94 -4.31 -17.26
CA ARG A 145 -6.19 -3.57 -16.98
C ARG A 145 -7.39 -4.50 -16.77
N HIS A 146 -7.44 -5.62 -17.47
CA HIS A 146 -8.50 -6.62 -17.32
C HIS A 146 -8.55 -7.29 -15.93
N ARG A 147 -7.43 -7.29 -15.19
CA ARG A 147 -7.33 -7.86 -13.84
C ARG A 147 -7.84 -6.91 -12.75
N LEU A 148 -7.92 -5.61 -13.04
CA LEU A 148 -8.20 -4.59 -12.03
C LEU A 148 -9.52 -4.84 -11.27
N PRO A 149 -10.65 -5.26 -11.88
CA PRO A 149 -11.88 -5.57 -11.14
C PRO A 149 -11.69 -6.71 -10.12
N ALA A 150 -10.92 -7.73 -10.47
CA ALA A 150 -10.61 -8.84 -9.56
C ALA A 150 -9.70 -8.40 -8.41
N VAL A 151 -8.69 -7.57 -8.69
CA VAL A 151 -7.78 -6.98 -7.69
C VAL A 151 -8.57 -6.15 -6.67
N VAL A 152 -9.43 -5.24 -7.15
CA VAL A 152 -10.28 -4.39 -6.30
C VAL A 152 -11.24 -5.22 -5.45
N ARG A 153 -11.83 -6.27 -6.02
CA ARG A 153 -12.73 -7.18 -5.28
C ARG A 153 -12.00 -7.94 -4.18
N ARG A 154 -10.82 -8.53 -4.48
CA ARG A 154 -10.00 -9.20 -3.47
C ARG A 154 -9.63 -8.23 -2.34
N MET A 155 -9.19 -7.04 -2.66
CA MET A 155 -8.83 -6.01 -1.71
C MET A 155 -10.01 -5.60 -0.81
N SER A 156 -11.21 -5.47 -1.37
CA SER A 156 -12.42 -5.12 -0.63
C SER A 156 -12.90 -6.25 0.31
N VAL A 157 -12.57 -7.51 0.02
CA VAL A 157 -12.97 -8.68 0.81
C VAL A 157 -11.90 -9.05 1.83
N LEU A 158 -10.64 -9.04 1.42
CA LEU A 158 -9.51 -9.54 2.21
C LEU A 158 -8.78 -8.43 2.97
N GLY A 159 -8.67 -7.25 2.37
CA GLY A 159 -7.96 -6.11 2.96
C GLY A 159 -8.78 -5.40 4.04
N PRO A 160 -8.13 -4.64 4.91
CA PRO A 160 -8.80 -3.70 5.83
C PRO A 160 -9.36 -2.47 5.09
N PHE A 161 -9.00 -2.30 3.81
CA PHE A 161 -9.28 -1.12 3.02
C PHE A 161 -10.76 -0.95 2.68
N GLN A 162 -11.31 0.19 3.07
CA GLN A 162 -12.66 0.61 2.69
C GLN A 162 -12.66 2.04 2.15
N LEU A 163 -12.93 2.18 0.86
CA LEU A 163 -12.98 3.49 0.24
C LEU A 163 -14.26 4.24 0.64
N LYS A 164 -14.10 5.42 1.26
CA LYS A 164 -15.22 6.23 1.72
C LYS A 164 -15.91 6.92 0.54
N LYS A 165 -17.23 7.17 0.67
CA LYS A 165 -18.04 7.86 -0.34
C LYS A 165 -17.51 9.26 -0.69
N SER A 166 -16.80 9.91 0.22
CA SER A 166 -16.18 11.22 0.01
C SER A 166 -14.88 11.18 -0.78
N SER A 167 -14.34 9.99 -1.08
CA SER A 167 -13.13 9.86 -1.90
C SER A 167 -13.40 10.22 -3.36
N PRO A 168 -12.51 10.95 -4.04
CA PRO A 168 -12.63 11.22 -5.47
C PRO A 168 -12.62 9.93 -6.31
N HIS A 169 -12.05 8.86 -5.79
CA HIS A 169 -11.98 7.54 -6.44
C HIS A 169 -13.21 6.66 -6.18
N TYR A 170 -14.18 7.09 -5.36
CA TYR A 170 -15.29 6.22 -4.94
C TYR A 170 -16.12 5.72 -6.13
N GLY A 171 -16.49 6.59 -7.06
CA GLY A 171 -17.26 6.20 -8.25
C GLY A 171 -16.53 5.19 -9.13
N TRP A 172 -15.23 5.42 -9.36
CA TRP A 172 -14.38 4.50 -10.10
C TRP A 172 -14.26 3.13 -9.41
N TRP A 173 -14.06 3.12 -8.08
CA TRP A 173 -13.98 1.90 -7.29
C TRP A 173 -15.26 1.09 -7.35
N GLN A 174 -16.43 1.75 -7.20
CA GLN A 174 -17.73 1.08 -7.28
C GLN A 174 -18.01 0.51 -8.67
N ALA A 175 -17.62 1.21 -9.73
CA ALA A 175 -17.74 0.73 -11.09
C ALA A 175 -16.95 -0.57 -11.32
N LEU A 176 -15.73 -0.68 -10.75
CA LEU A 176 -14.92 -1.89 -10.81
C LEU A 176 -15.53 -3.06 -10.03
N LEU A 177 -16.13 -2.79 -8.86
CA LEU A 177 -16.83 -3.80 -8.09
C LEU A 177 -18.09 -4.32 -8.81
N SER A 178 -18.83 -3.43 -9.47
CA SER A 178 -20.09 -3.75 -10.18
C SER A 178 -19.85 -4.44 -11.53
N GLY A 179 -18.83 -4.01 -12.26
CA GLY A 179 -18.54 -4.51 -13.62
C GLY A 179 -18.05 -5.97 -13.69
N GLY A 180 -17.77 -6.59 -12.54
CA GLY A 180 -17.40 -8.00 -12.45
C GLY A 180 -18.59 -8.97 -12.47
N ASN A 181 -19.83 -8.52 -12.41
CA ASN A 181 -21.03 -9.38 -12.41
C ASN A 181 -21.63 -9.66 -13.80
N ALA A 182 -21.04 -9.15 -14.87
CA ALA A 182 -21.57 -9.35 -16.23
C ALA A 182 -21.06 -10.63 -16.94
N GLY A 183 -20.46 -11.58 -16.22
CA GLY A 183 -19.77 -12.74 -16.84
C GLY A 183 -19.95 -14.10 -16.15
N SER A 184 -20.98 -14.32 -15.32
CA SER A 184 -21.30 -15.67 -14.82
C SER A 184 -22.76 -16.00 -15.03
N GLY A 185 -23.15 -16.09 -16.28
CA GLY A 185 -24.42 -16.60 -16.74
C GLY A 185 -24.25 -17.18 -18.15
N VAL A 186 -23.84 -18.44 -18.21
CA VAL A 186 -24.31 -19.57 -19.06
C VAL A 186 -23.51 -20.79 -18.64
#